data_147b0331e929e5da6886a288528ee101
#
_entry.id   147b0331e929e5da6886a288528ee101
#
_cell.length_a   1.000
_cell.length_b   1.000
_cell.length_c   1.000
_cell.angle_alpha   90.00
_cell.angle_beta   90.00
_cell.angle_gamma   90.00
#
_symmetry.space_group_name_H-M   'P 1'
#
loop_
_entity.id
_entity.type
_entity.pdbx_description
1 polymer ?
#
loop_
_entity_poly.entity_id
_entity_poly.type
_entity_poly.pdbx_seq_one_letter_code
_entity_poly.pdbx_strand_id
1 'polypeptide(L)'
;MSFVIAAPEVIAAAATDLASLESSIAAANAAAAANTTALLAAGADEVSTAVAALFGAHGQAYQALSAQAQAFHAQFTQALTSGGGAYAAAEAAATSPLLAPINEFFLANTGRPLIGNGTNGAPGTGANGAPGGWLIGNGGAGGSGAANNAVGGTGGTGGAGGASGLLGSGGAGGAGGVATNTGGIGGSGGTGGNAVLFGAGGASTNTTGGAGGAGGDGGNAGLLFGAAGVGGAGGFALATTASGGAGGAGGAGGMFTDGGVGGVGGKGGFGGAGGAGGNGGLFGAGGTGGAGGTIGAGVA
;
A
#
# COMPACT_ATOMS: atom_id res chain seq x y z
N MET A 1 1.61 -14.65 34.64
CA MET A 1 0.79 -13.86 33.71
C MET A 1 1.43 -13.99 32.35
N SER A 2 0.72 -14.46 31.35
CA SER A 2 1.22 -14.47 29.96
C SER A 2 1.00 -13.07 29.38
N PHE A 3 2.08 -12.43 28.96
CA PHE A 3 1.99 -11.16 28.24
C PHE A 3 1.64 -11.47 26.77
N VAL A 4 0.57 -10.88 26.26
CA VAL A 4 0.26 -10.88 24.84
C VAL A 4 0.85 -9.59 24.27
N ILE A 5 1.81 -9.71 23.37
CA ILE A 5 2.32 -8.58 22.62
C ILE A 5 1.46 -8.51 21.34
N ALA A 6 0.57 -7.53 21.29
CA ALA A 6 -0.15 -7.21 20.07
C ALA A 6 0.64 -6.15 19.29
N ALA A 7 0.64 -6.28 17.96
CA ALA A 7 1.18 -5.26 17.05
C ALA A 7 0.00 -4.63 16.30
N PRO A 8 -0.61 -3.55 16.81
CA PRO A 8 -1.81 -2.94 16.22
C PRO A 8 -1.63 -2.57 14.75
N GLU A 9 -0.42 -2.16 14.36
CA GLU A 9 -0.09 -1.79 12.98
C GLU A 9 -0.16 -2.99 12.03
N VAL A 10 0.28 -4.17 12.49
CA VAL A 10 0.22 -5.41 11.71
C VAL A 10 -1.24 -5.85 11.55
N ILE A 11 -2.04 -5.70 12.61
CA ILE A 11 -3.48 -6.00 12.55
C ILE A 11 -4.18 -5.05 11.56
N ALA A 12 -3.88 -3.76 11.59
CA ALA A 12 -4.42 -2.78 10.67
C ALA A 12 -4.01 -3.05 9.21
N ALA A 13 -2.75 -3.41 8.97
CA ALA A 13 -2.27 -3.80 7.65
C ALA A 13 -3.01 -5.04 7.13
N ALA A 14 -3.14 -6.10 7.95
CA ALA A 14 -3.88 -7.29 7.60
C ALA A 14 -5.37 -7.00 7.29
N ALA A 15 -6.02 -6.11 8.05
CA ALA A 15 -7.39 -5.67 7.77
C ALA A 15 -7.50 -4.96 6.42
N THR A 16 -6.51 -4.14 6.06
CA THR A 16 -6.46 -3.45 4.76
C THR A 16 -6.28 -4.44 3.61
N ASP A 17 -5.38 -5.41 3.75
CA ASP A 17 -5.15 -6.46 2.74
C ASP A 17 -6.41 -7.29 2.52
N LEU A 18 -7.11 -7.67 3.60
CA LEU A 18 -8.38 -8.38 3.54
C LEU A 18 -9.45 -7.57 2.82
N ALA A 19 -9.57 -6.26 3.09
CA ALA A 19 -10.52 -5.39 2.39
C ALA A 19 -10.23 -5.29 0.88
N SER A 20 -8.95 -5.25 0.49
CA SER A 20 -8.56 -5.24 -0.92
C SER A 20 -8.88 -6.56 -1.62
N LEU A 21 -8.70 -7.69 -0.94
CA LEU A 21 -9.06 -9.02 -1.43
C LEU A 21 -10.57 -9.14 -1.63
N GLU A 22 -11.37 -8.65 -0.68
CA GLU A 22 -12.83 -8.59 -0.81
C GLU A 22 -13.27 -7.84 -2.07
N SER A 23 -12.69 -6.65 -2.30
CA SER A 23 -12.99 -5.84 -3.48
C SER A 23 -12.67 -6.58 -4.77
N SER A 24 -11.57 -7.32 -4.81
CA SER A 24 -11.16 -8.12 -5.97
C SER A 24 -12.12 -9.28 -6.23
N ILE A 25 -12.55 -9.98 -5.18
CA ILE A 25 -13.53 -11.08 -5.27
C ILE A 25 -14.89 -10.54 -5.70
N ALA A 26 -15.36 -9.42 -5.15
CA ALA A 26 -16.61 -8.78 -5.52
C ALA A 26 -16.63 -8.41 -7.01
N ALA A 27 -15.54 -7.83 -7.52
CA ALA A 27 -15.41 -7.49 -8.93
C ALA A 27 -15.44 -8.73 -9.82
N ALA A 28 -14.74 -9.80 -9.46
CA ALA A 28 -14.74 -11.06 -10.21
C ALA A 28 -16.14 -11.70 -10.23
N ASN A 29 -16.85 -11.73 -9.11
CA ASN A 29 -18.20 -12.25 -9.01
C ASN A 29 -19.20 -11.44 -9.83
N ALA A 30 -19.09 -10.11 -9.82
CA ALA A 30 -19.92 -9.25 -10.65
C ALA A 30 -19.69 -9.49 -12.16
N ALA A 31 -18.43 -9.66 -12.57
CA ALA A 31 -18.08 -9.96 -13.95
C ALA A 31 -18.62 -11.33 -14.42
N ALA A 32 -18.65 -12.33 -13.53
CA ALA A 32 -19.15 -13.66 -13.82
C ALA A 32 -20.69 -13.77 -13.80
N ALA A 33 -21.39 -12.86 -13.11
CA ALA A 33 -22.83 -12.99 -12.82
C ALA A 33 -23.67 -13.17 -14.07
N ALA A 34 -23.56 -12.29 -15.06
CA ALA A 34 -24.39 -12.35 -16.28
C ALA A 34 -24.18 -13.63 -17.08
N ASN A 35 -22.93 -14.10 -17.18
CA ASN A 35 -22.55 -15.27 -17.94
C ASN A 35 -22.95 -16.61 -17.29
N THR A 36 -23.19 -16.61 -15.98
CA THR A 36 -23.50 -17.82 -15.21
C THR A 36 -24.96 -17.93 -14.78
N THR A 37 -25.67 -16.79 -14.67
CA THR A 37 -27.11 -16.79 -14.26
C THR A 37 -28.12 -16.73 -15.40
N ALA A 38 -27.70 -16.30 -16.60
CA ALA A 38 -28.53 -16.16 -17.77
C ALA A 38 -28.08 -17.08 -18.93
N LEU A 39 -27.84 -18.35 -18.63
CA LEU A 39 -27.35 -19.31 -19.59
C LEU A 39 -28.42 -19.64 -20.60
N LEU A 40 -28.11 -19.51 -21.89
CA LEU A 40 -29.03 -19.90 -22.98
C LEU A 40 -28.93 -21.39 -23.21
N ALA A 41 -30.07 -22.03 -23.52
CA ALA A 41 -30.12 -23.44 -23.93
C ALA A 41 -29.32 -23.63 -25.23
N ALA A 42 -28.56 -24.72 -25.33
CA ALA A 42 -27.76 -25.05 -26.52
C ALA A 42 -28.61 -25.47 -27.71
N GLY A 43 -29.85 -25.90 -27.47
CA GLY A 43 -30.84 -26.28 -28.45
C GLY A 43 -32.27 -26.06 -27.95
N ALA A 44 -33.27 -26.21 -28.83
CA ALA A 44 -34.69 -26.08 -28.48
C ALA A 44 -35.33 -27.38 -27.93
N ASP A 45 -34.49 -28.33 -27.51
CA ASP A 45 -34.93 -29.61 -26.94
C ASP A 45 -35.03 -29.53 -25.38
N GLU A 46 -35.79 -30.46 -24.82
CA GLU A 46 -36.10 -30.49 -23.39
C GLU A 46 -34.84 -30.69 -22.52
N VAL A 47 -33.84 -31.42 -23.02
CA VAL A 47 -32.61 -31.70 -22.28
C VAL A 47 -31.76 -30.45 -22.21
N SER A 48 -31.53 -29.77 -23.34
CA SER A 48 -30.78 -28.52 -23.41
C SER A 48 -31.42 -27.45 -22.53
N THR A 49 -32.73 -27.35 -22.53
CA THR A 49 -33.47 -26.40 -21.68
C THR A 49 -33.36 -26.73 -20.21
N ALA A 50 -33.48 -28.02 -19.84
CA ALA A 50 -33.32 -28.45 -18.45
C ALA A 50 -31.89 -28.23 -17.93
N VAL A 51 -30.87 -28.49 -18.74
CA VAL A 51 -29.47 -28.24 -18.41
C VAL A 51 -29.19 -26.76 -18.18
N ALA A 52 -29.70 -25.89 -19.09
CA ALA A 52 -29.54 -24.45 -18.94
C ALA A 52 -30.21 -23.93 -17.66
N ALA A 53 -31.41 -24.43 -17.36
CA ALA A 53 -32.12 -24.09 -16.11
C ALA A 53 -31.35 -24.54 -14.85
N LEU A 54 -30.76 -25.74 -14.85
CA LEU A 54 -29.95 -26.27 -13.74
C LEU A 54 -28.72 -25.40 -13.47
N PHE A 55 -27.96 -25.07 -14.51
CA PHE A 55 -26.78 -24.23 -14.36
C PHE A 55 -27.14 -22.78 -13.99
N GLY A 56 -28.22 -22.22 -14.55
CA GLY A 56 -28.73 -20.90 -14.17
C GLY A 56 -29.15 -20.85 -12.71
N ALA A 57 -29.85 -21.86 -12.20
CA ALA A 57 -30.21 -21.95 -10.79
C ALA A 57 -28.98 -22.09 -9.89
N HIS A 58 -27.97 -22.86 -10.30
CA HIS A 58 -26.71 -22.96 -9.57
C HIS A 58 -25.97 -21.61 -9.54
N GLY A 59 -25.92 -20.90 -10.65
CA GLY A 59 -25.31 -19.56 -10.73
C GLY A 59 -26.01 -18.55 -9.78
N GLN A 60 -27.35 -18.57 -9.74
CA GLN A 60 -28.13 -17.73 -8.82
C GLN A 60 -27.85 -18.09 -7.35
N ALA A 61 -27.83 -19.37 -7.00
CA ALA A 61 -27.50 -19.82 -5.64
C ALA A 61 -26.08 -19.41 -5.23
N TYR A 62 -25.12 -19.50 -6.15
CA TYR A 62 -23.76 -19.04 -5.92
C TYR A 62 -23.71 -17.52 -5.64
N GLN A 63 -24.41 -16.69 -6.43
CA GLN A 63 -24.45 -15.24 -6.21
C GLN A 63 -25.06 -14.87 -4.86
N ALA A 64 -26.11 -15.58 -4.44
CA ALA A 64 -26.69 -15.39 -3.10
C ALA A 64 -25.71 -15.75 -1.97
N LEU A 65 -24.99 -16.86 -2.10
CA LEU A 65 -23.97 -17.28 -1.13
C LEU A 65 -22.80 -16.29 -1.13
N SER A 66 -22.38 -15.83 -2.31
CA SER A 66 -21.30 -14.83 -2.44
C SER A 66 -21.64 -13.52 -1.71
N ALA A 67 -22.89 -13.04 -1.80
CA ALA A 67 -23.33 -11.86 -1.07
C ALA A 67 -23.26 -12.05 0.45
N GLN A 68 -23.61 -13.23 0.96
CA GLN A 68 -23.48 -13.55 2.38
C GLN A 68 -22.00 -13.62 2.83
N ALA A 69 -21.14 -14.22 1.99
CA ALA A 69 -19.71 -14.27 2.28
C ALA A 69 -19.08 -12.87 2.32
N GLN A 70 -19.47 -11.97 1.41
CA GLN A 70 -19.03 -10.57 1.42
C GLN A 70 -19.47 -9.85 2.69
N ALA A 71 -20.73 -9.99 3.11
CA ALA A 71 -21.23 -9.39 4.34
C ALA A 71 -20.48 -9.90 5.60
N PHE A 72 -20.18 -11.20 5.65
CA PHE A 72 -19.36 -11.78 6.72
C PHE A 72 -17.94 -11.22 6.70
N HIS A 73 -17.32 -11.14 5.52
CA HIS A 73 -15.96 -10.65 5.36
C HIS A 73 -15.85 -9.17 5.80
N ALA A 74 -16.79 -8.33 5.40
CA ALA A 74 -16.86 -6.93 5.82
C ALA A 74 -16.96 -6.79 7.36
N GLN A 75 -17.82 -7.61 7.99
CA GLN A 75 -17.93 -7.63 9.45
C GLN A 75 -16.65 -8.11 10.13
N PHE A 76 -16.00 -9.13 9.58
CA PHE A 76 -14.73 -9.64 10.10
C PHE A 76 -13.62 -8.58 10.00
N THR A 77 -13.49 -7.92 8.87
CA THR A 77 -12.51 -6.84 8.66
C THR A 77 -12.77 -5.67 9.61
N GLN A 78 -14.03 -5.29 9.82
CA GLN A 78 -14.40 -4.25 10.77
C GLN A 78 -14.06 -4.66 12.21
N ALA A 79 -14.35 -5.90 12.61
CA ALA A 79 -14.00 -6.41 13.93
C ALA A 79 -12.48 -6.44 14.17
N LEU A 80 -11.72 -6.81 13.15
CA LEU A 80 -10.26 -6.82 13.20
C LEU A 80 -9.71 -5.40 13.38
N THR A 81 -10.23 -4.43 12.62
CA THR A 81 -9.86 -3.01 12.73
C THR A 81 -10.18 -2.44 14.11
N SER A 82 -11.41 -2.69 14.61
CA SER A 82 -11.82 -2.19 15.93
C SER A 82 -11.04 -2.86 17.06
N GLY A 83 -10.73 -4.16 16.94
CA GLY A 83 -9.89 -4.89 17.90
C GLY A 83 -8.47 -4.32 17.94
N GLY A 84 -7.85 -4.09 16.79
CA GLY A 84 -6.53 -3.44 16.69
C GLY A 84 -6.52 -2.05 17.35
N GLY A 85 -7.55 -1.25 17.11
CA GLY A 85 -7.73 0.06 17.76
C GLY A 85 -7.87 -0.01 19.27
N ALA A 86 -8.56 -1.03 19.79
CA ALA A 86 -8.68 -1.23 21.23
C ALA A 86 -7.33 -1.57 21.89
N TYR A 87 -6.49 -2.39 21.25
CA TYR A 87 -5.13 -2.66 21.73
C TYR A 87 -4.27 -1.40 21.72
N ALA A 88 -4.32 -0.60 20.65
CA ALA A 88 -3.58 0.66 20.58
C ALA A 88 -4.02 1.66 21.69
N ALA A 89 -5.32 1.75 21.94
CA ALA A 89 -5.85 2.60 23.00
C ALA A 89 -5.43 2.12 24.42
N ALA A 90 -5.44 0.79 24.66
CA ALA A 90 -4.98 0.21 25.92
C ALA A 90 -3.50 0.44 26.17
N GLU A 91 -2.66 0.31 25.13
CA GLU A 91 -1.22 0.60 25.20
C GLU A 91 -0.96 2.08 25.49
N ALA A 92 -1.65 2.98 24.78
CA ALA A 92 -1.59 4.41 25.03
C ALA A 92 -2.00 4.77 26.45
N ALA A 93 -3.07 4.17 26.99
CA ALA A 93 -3.53 4.38 28.37
C ALA A 93 -2.54 3.88 29.41
N ALA A 94 -1.83 2.80 29.14
CA ALA A 94 -0.82 2.25 30.05
C ALA A 94 0.45 3.13 30.15
N THR A 95 0.83 3.79 29.04
CA THR A 95 2.05 4.62 28.96
C THR A 95 1.79 6.10 29.26
N SER A 96 0.55 6.57 29.12
CA SER A 96 0.15 7.98 29.16
C SER A 96 0.45 8.73 30.48
N PRO A 97 0.22 8.18 31.68
CA PRO A 97 0.30 8.97 32.90
C PRO A 97 1.67 9.57 33.19
N LEU A 98 2.74 8.90 32.78
CA LEU A 98 4.12 9.33 32.99
C LEU A 98 4.67 10.15 31.82
N LEU A 99 4.26 9.84 30.59
CA LEU A 99 4.78 10.45 29.38
C LEU A 99 3.99 11.65 28.90
N ALA A 100 2.68 11.74 29.26
CA ALA A 100 1.84 12.82 28.78
C ALA A 100 2.37 14.21 29.13
N PRO A 101 2.77 14.54 30.38
CA PRO A 101 3.28 15.88 30.69
C PRO A 101 4.55 16.23 29.93
N ILE A 102 5.42 15.24 29.73
CA ILE A 102 6.69 15.43 29.00
C ILE A 102 6.38 15.66 27.53
N ASN A 103 5.53 14.83 26.93
CA ASN A 103 5.13 14.98 25.53
C ASN A 103 4.41 16.29 25.26
N GLU A 104 3.51 16.72 26.17
CA GLU A 104 2.82 18.01 26.08
C GLU A 104 3.81 19.18 26.10
N PHE A 105 4.80 19.14 26.98
CA PHE A 105 5.84 20.16 27.02
C PHE A 105 6.62 20.24 25.69
N PHE A 106 7.06 19.11 25.17
CA PHE A 106 7.78 19.07 23.89
C PHE A 106 6.88 19.48 22.72
N LEU A 107 5.62 19.02 22.69
CA LEU A 107 4.67 19.37 21.65
C LEU A 107 4.38 20.88 21.63
N ALA A 108 4.17 21.49 22.80
CA ALA A 108 3.93 22.94 22.90
C ALA A 108 5.11 23.79 22.45
N ASN A 109 6.36 23.34 22.72
CA ASN A 109 7.55 24.12 22.44
C ASN A 109 8.19 23.80 21.09
N THR A 110 7.95 22.62 20.50
CA THR A 110 8.65 22.17 19.28
C THR A 110 7.71 21.69 18.17
N GLY A 111 6.41 21.60 18.45
CA GLY A 111 5.43 21.04 17.53
C GLY A 111 5.52 19.51 17.36
N ARG A 112 6.37 18.82 18.13
CA ARG A 112 6.56 17.35 18.10
C ARG A 112 6.64 16.77 19.51
N PRO A 113 6.01 15.62 19.79
CA PRO A 113 6.20 14.94 21.08
C PRO A 113 7.63 14.45 21.25
N LEU A 114 8.06 14.19 22.47
CA LEU A 114 9.36 13.56 22.74
C LEU A 114 9.33 12.07 22.35
N ILE A 115 8.27 11.37 22.73
CA ILE A 115 8.05 9.94 22.50
C ILE A 115 6.66 9.74 21.90
N GLY A 116 6.58 9.02 20.79
CA GLY A 116 5.33 8.66 20.13
C GLY A 116 5.51 8.49 18.63
N ASN A 117 4.65 7.70 18.02
CA ASN A 117 4.67 7.53 16.58
C ASN A 117 3.99 8.72 15.87
N GLY A 118 4.44 9.02 14.66
CA GLY A 118 3.76 9.98 13.80
C GLY A 118 2.39 9.47 13.34
N THR A 119 1.44 10.36 13.18
CA THR A 119 0.13 10.02 12.62
C THR A 119 0.23 9.75 11.13
N ASN A 120 -0.56 8.79 10.63
CA ASN A 120 -0.62 8.48 9.22
C ASN A 120 -1.35 9.59 8.45
N GLY A 121 -0.93 9.81 7.20
CA GLY A 121 -1.68 10.65 6.26
C GLY A 121 -3.05 10.04 5.94
N ALA A 122 -4.06 10.88 5.77
CA ALA A 122 -5.40 10.42 5.46
C ALA A 122 -5.46 9.72 4.10
N PRO A 123 -6.07 8.53 3.99
CA PRO A 123 -6.20 7.81 2.73
C PRO A 123 -6.97 8.63 1.68
N GLY A 124 -6.57 8.51 0.42
CA GLY A 124 -7.23 9.20 -0.70
C GLY A 124 -6.92 10.69 -0.81
N THR A 125 -6.06 11.23 0.05
CA THR A 125 -5.73 12.68 0.05
C THR A 125 -4.31 12.98 -0.43
N GLY A 126 -3.42 11.98 -0.45
CA GLY A 126 -1.99 12.20 -0.69
C GLY A 126 -1.30 12.96 0.45
N ALA A 127 -1.93 13.04 1.63
CA ALA A 127 -1.33 13.70 2.78
C ALA A 127 -0.09 12.96 3.28
N ASN A 128 0.92 13.70 3.69
CA ASN A 128 2.13 13.10 4.26
C ASN A 128 1.87 12.50 5.64
N GLY A 129 2.60 11.45 5.99
CA GLY A 129 2.69 10.98 7.36
C GLY A 129 3.42 12.01 8.24
N ALA A 130 2.98 12.15 9.47
CA ALA A 130 3.64 13.02 10.44
C ALA A 130 4.96 12.40 10.91
N PRO A 131 5.94 13.21 11.32
CA PRO A 131 7.15 12.70 11.93
C PRO A 131 6.86 12.06 13.31
N GLY A 132 7.63 11.03 13.66
CA GLY A 132 7.61 10.45 14.99
C GLY A 132 8.19 11.39 16.05
N GLY A 133 8.13 11.01 17.34
CA GLY A 133 8.69 11.77 18.46
C GLY A 133 10.18 12.05 18.29
N TRP A 134 10.70 13.07 18.97
CA TRP A 134 12.10 13.45 18.85
C TRP A 134 13.06 12.34 19.26
N LEU A 135 12.78 11.67 20.37
CA LEU A 135 13.66 10.64 20.92
C LEU A 135 13.29 9.24 20.42
N ILE A 136 12.02 8.84 20.59
CA ILE A 136 11.55 7.51 20.20
C ILE A 136 10.24 7.66 19.45
N GLY A 137 10.17 7.11 18.26
CA GLY A 137 8.95 7.05 17.49
C GLY A 137 9.18 6.78 16.03
N ASN A 138 8.32 5.99 15.44
CA ASN A 138 8.30 5.75 14.01
C ASN A 138 7.61 6.93 13.30
N GLY A 139 8.03 7.22 12.07
CA GLY A 139 7.27 8.13 11.21
C GLY A 139 5.92 7.53 10.82
N GLY A 140 4.90 8.37 10.69
CA GLY A 140 3.60 7.96 10.16
C GLY A 140 3.68 7.60 8.68
N ALA A 141 2.85 6.68 8.21
CA ALA A 141 2.75 6.37 6.78
C ALA A 141 2.11 7.53 6.00
N GLY A 142 2.52 7.74 4.76
CA GLY A 142 1.84 8.65 3.84
C GLY A 142 0.46 8.13 3.44
N GLY A 143 -0.49 9.03 3.25
CA GLY A 143 -1.83 8.71 2.73
C GLY A 143 -1.79 8.36 1.24
N SER A 144 -2.66 7.48 0.78
CA SER A 144 -2.80 7.20 -0.64
C SER A 144 -3.28 8.42 -1.41
N GLY A 145 -2.89 8.53 -2.69
CA GLY A 145 -3.41 9.55 -3.60
C GLY A 145 -4.88 9.33 -3.96
N ALA A 146 -5.57 10.39 -4.33
CA ALA A 146 -6.95 10.31 -4.79
C ALA A 146 -7.05 9.54 -6.12
N ALA A 147 -8.06 8.70 -6.25
CA ALA A 147 -8.40 8.09 -7.53
C ALA A 147 -9.00 9.15 -8.47
N ASN A 148 -8.67 9.07 -9.76
CA ASN A 148 -9.23 9.96 -10.77
C ASN A 148 -9.78 9.13 -11.94
N ASN A 149 -11.10 9.13 -12.08
CA ASN A 149 -11.82 8.38 -13.10
C ASN A 149 -12.27 9.25 -14.28
N ALA A 150 -11.77 10.48 -14.43
CA ALA A 150 -11.99 11.28 -15.62
C ALA A 150 -11.19 10.73 -16.83
N VAL A 151 -11.72 10.83 -18.03
CA VAL A 151 -11.05 10.43 -19.28
C VAL A 151 -9.74 11.27 -19.39
N GLY A 152 -8.61 10.61 -19.55
CA GLY A 152 -7.31 11.27 -19.57
C GLY A 152 -6.85 11.83 -18.22
N GLY A 153 -7.60 11.56 -17.13
CA GLY A 153 -7.28 12.03 -15.78
C GLY A 153 -6.04 11.39 -15.18
N THR A 154 -5.32 12.11 -14.34
CA THR A 154 -4.18 11.58 -13.59
C THR A 154 -4.61 11.31 -12.15
N GLY A 155 -4.30 10.12 -11.62
CA GLY A 155 -4.47 9.80 -10.21
C GLY A 155 -3.62 10.73 -9.34
N GLY A 156 -4.07 11.02 -8.13
CA GLY A 156 -3.33 11.83 -7.16
C GLY A 156 -2.03 11.15 -6.74
N THR A 157 -1.02 11.92 -6.37
CA THR A 157 0.23 11.38 -5.80
C THR A 157 0.00 10.84 -4.40
N GLY A 158 0.71 9.78 -4.02
CA GLY A 158 0.77 9.31 -2.65
C GLY A 158 1.55 10.28 -1.77
N GLY A 159 1.18 10.39 -0.49
CA GLY A 159 1.90 11.20 0.49
C GLY A 159 3.24 10.59 0.87
N ALA A 160 4.20 11.39 1.23
CA ALA A 160 5.47 10.92 1.79
C ALA A 160 5.27 10.31 3.18
N GLY A 161 6.07 9.30 3.53
CA GLY A 161 6.18 8.80 4.90
C GLY A 161 6.86 9.81 5.80
N GLY A 162 6.47 9.89 7.06
CA GLY A 162 7.09 10.75 8.07
C GLY A 162 8.48 10.27 8.47
N ALA A 163 9.36 11.18 8.87
CA ALA A 163 10.65 10.82 9.43
C ALA A 163 10.49 10.20 10.83
N SER A 164 11.42 9.33 11.23
CA SER A 164 11.44 8.79 12.60
C SER A 164 11.93 9.80 13.63
N GLY A 165 11.89 9.40 14.92
CA GLY A 165 12.72 9.95 15.98
C GLY A 165 14.15 9.47 15.88
N LEU A 166 14.95 9.80 16.93
CA LEU A 166 16.34 9.35 17.06
C LEU A 166 16.42 7.81 17.01
N LEU A 167 15.46 7.16 17.67
CA LEU A 167 15.23 5.71 17.69
C LEU A 167 13.87 5.42 17.07
N GLY A 168 13.84 4.84 15.88
CA GLY A 168 12.61 4.51 15.19
C GLY A 168 12.78 4.43 13.67
N SER A 169 11.82 3.83 13.00
CA SER A 169 11.84 3.66 11.55
C SER A 169 11.07 4.78 10.84
N GLY A 170 11.50 5.16 9.66
CA GLY A 170 10.74 6.05 8.79
C GLY A 170 9.40 5.43 8.39
N GLY A 171 8.40 6.25 8.21
CA GLY A 171 7.09 5.83 7.74
C GLY A 171 7.09 5.39 6.27
N ALA A 172 6.21 4.48 5.90
CA ALA A 172 6.05 4.09 4.50
C ALA A 172 5.49 5.25 3.66
N GLY A 173 5.89 5.34 2.39
CA GLY A 173 5.22 6.24 1.44
C GLY A 173 3.83 5.73 1.07
N GLY A 174 2.91 6.63 0.83
CA GLY A 174 1.54 6.31 0.39
C GLY A 174 1.48 5.84 -1.06
N ALA A 175 0.53 4.98 -1.39
CA ALA A 175 0.28 4.59 -2.77
C ALA A 175 -0.24 5.79 -3.59
N GLY A 176 0.13 5.89 -4.86
CA GLY A 176 -0.51 6.86 -5.73
C GLY A 176 -1.96 6.46 -6.05
N GLY A 177 -2.74 7.39 -6.51
CA GLY A 177 -4.13 7.18 -6.87
C GLY A 177 -4.31 6.43 -8.18
N VAL A 178 -5.35 5.63 -8.26
CA VAL A 178 -5.69 4.85 -9.45
C VAL A 178 -6.37 5.75 -10.49
N ALA A 179 -6.07 5.53 -11.78
CA ALA A 179 -6.80 6.11 -12.91
C ALA A 179 -7.23 4.98 -13.85
N THR A 180 -8.51 4.64 -13.89
CA THR A 180 -9.04 3.46 -14.61
C THR A 180 -9.60 3.77 -15.97
N ASN A 181 -9.84 5.02 -16.34
CA ASN A 181 -10.43 5.41 -17.61
C ASN A 181 -9.39 5.51 -18.74
N THR A 182 -9.92 5.48 -19.97
CA THR A 182 -9.13 5.54 -21.21
C THR A 182 -8.19 6.75 -21.21
N GLY A 183 -6.91 6.51 -21.41
CA GLY A 183 -5.88 7.53 -21.41
C GLY A 183 -5.50 8.06 -20.02
N GLY A 184 -6.08 7.50 -18.94
CA GLY A 184 -5.73 7.88 -17.58
C GLY A 184 -4.31 7.49 -17.19
N ILE A 185 -3.69 8.27 -16.33
CA ILE A 185 -2.34 8.02 -15.82
C ILE A 185 -2.42 7.76 -14.31
N GLY A 186 -1.88 6.64 -13.82
CA GLY A 186 -1.78 6.38 -12.38
C GLY A 186 -0.92 7.43 -11.68
N GLY A 187 -1.32 7.81 -10.46
CA GLY A 187 -0.53 8.72 -9.63
C GLY A 187 0.80 8.09 -9.21
N SER A 188 1.80 8.89 -8.94
CA SER A 188 3.08 8.40 -8.40
C SER A 188 2.94 7.97 -6.93
N GLY A 189 3.70 6.95 -6.52
CA GLY A 189 3.85 6.59 -5.12
C GLY A 189 4.58 7.68 -4.33
N GLY A 190 4.25 7.80 -3.04
CA GLY A 190 4.95 8.68 -2.12
C GLY A 190 6.31 8.12 -1.71
N THR A 191 7.25 8.98 -1.37
CA THR A 191 8.56 8.57 -0.87
C THR A 191 8.47 7.96 0.53
N GLY A 192 9.31 6.98 0.84
CA GLY A 192 9.48 6.49 2.22
C GLY A 192 10.12 7.56 3.13
N GLY A 193 9.74 7.58 4.39
CA GLY A 193 10.32 8.46 5.40
C GLY A 193 11.73 8.02 5.79
N ASN A 194 12.57 8.97 6.17
CA ASN A 194 13.93 8.68 6.61
C ASN A 194 13.97 8.28 8.07
N ALA A 195 14.88 7.37 8.43
CA ALA A 195 15.29 7.19 9.83
C ALA A 195 16.41 8.19 10.19
N VAL A 196 16.51 8.54 11.50
CA VAL A 196 17.48 9.55 11.94
C VAL A 196 18.80 8.93 12.37
N LEU A 197 18.88 8.20 13.47
CA LEU A 197 20.14 7.63 13.96
C LEU A 197 20.13 6.11 13.92
N PHE A 198 19.10 5.49 14.50
CA PHE A 198 18.88 4.04 14.48
C PHE A 198 17.50 3.76 13.95
N GLY A 199 17.41 2.95 12.91
CA GLY A 199 16.13 2.50 12.37
C GLY A 199 16.13 2.34 10.86
N ALA A 200 15.15 1.62 10.36
CA ALA A 200 14.99 1.42 8.94
C ALA A 200 14.36 2.64 8.26
N GLY A 201 14.78 2.91 7.03
CA GLY A 201 14.06 3.81 6.14
C GLY A 201 12.72 3.19 5.72
N GLY A 202 11.69 4.01 5.55
CA GLY A 202 10.38 3.55 5.10
C GLY A 202 10.43 3.07 3.64
N ALA A 203 9.72 1.98 3.35
CA ALA A 203 9.52 1.53 1.97
C ALA A 203 8.52 2.44 1.24
N SER A 204 8.59 2.46 -0.07
CA SER A 204 7.59 3.13 -0.90
C SER A 204 6.62 2.13 -1.52
N THR A 205 5.45 2.58 -1.89
CA THR A 205 4.36 1.75 -2.41
C THR A 205 3.98 2.12 -3.84
N ASN A 206 3.25 1.22 -4.48
CA ASN A 206 2.95 1.11 -5.90
C ASN A 206 1.57 1.67 -6.30
N THR A 207 1.34 1.92 -7.60
CA THR A 207 0.06 2.32 -8.19
C THR A 207 -0.26 1.66 -9.52
N THR A 208 -1.55 1.59 -9.85
CA THR A 208 -2.10 1.10 -11.13
C THR A 208 -2.89 2.20 -11.84
N GLY A 209 -2.84 2.21 -13.16
CA GLY A 209 -3.58 3.19 -13.98
C GLY A 209 -3.60 2.82 -15.45
N GLY A 210 -4.23 3.62 -16.27
CA GLY A 210 -4.25 3.51 -17.73
C GLY A 210 -2.83 3.50 -18.32
N ALA A 211 -1.99 4.48 -17.93
CA ALA A 211 -0.52 4.35 -17.93
C ALA A 211 -0.05 4.21 -16.48
N GLY A 212 1.02 3.45 -16.25
CA GLY A 212 1.50 3.21 -14.89
C GLY A 212 2.10 4.46 -14.25
N GLY A 213 1.73 4.78 -13.01
CA GLY A 213 2.40 5.80 -12.22
C GLY A 213 3.79 5.34 -11.76
N ALA A 214 4.72 6.26 -11.54
CA ALA A 214 6.04 5.91 -11.00
C ALA A 214 5.95 5.42 -9.54
N GLY A 215 6.79 4.48 -9.16
CA GLY A 215 7.02 4.14 -7.76
C GLY A 215 7.76 5.28 -7.05
N GLY A 216 7.48 5.50 -5.77
CA GLY A 216 8.23 6.47 -4.99
C GLY A 216 9.56 5.91 -4.49
N ASP A 217 10.48 6.78 -4.10
CA ASP A 217 11.79 6.37 -3.60
C ASP A 217 11.70 5.83 -2.16
N GLY A 218 12.57 4.88 -1.83
CA GLY A 218 12.74 4.40 -0.46
C GLY A 218 13.39 5.44 0.44
N GLY A 219 13.01 5.45 1.71
CA GLY A 219 13.62 6.33 2.72
C GLY A 219 15.03 5.89 3.10
N ASN A 220 15.85 6.83 3.54
CA ASN A 220 17.21 6.54 3.99
C ASN A 220 17.19 5.80 5.33
N ALA A 221 18.18 4.93 5.53
CA ALA A 221 18.46 4.31 6.82
C ALA A 221 18.90 5.36 7.86
N GLY A 222 18.85 4.98 9.14
CA GLY A 222 19.46 5.74 10.21
C GLY A 222 20.97 5.91 10.02
N LEU A 223 21.51 7.02 10.51
CA LEU A 223 22.89 7.41 10.26
C LEU A 223 23.90 6.32 10.63
N LEU A 224 23.70 5.60 11.76
CA LEU A 224 24.60 4.52 12.19
C LEU A 224 24.13 3.16 11.69
N PHE A 225 22.93 2.73 12.08
CA PHE A 225 22.40 1.40 11.81
C PHE A 225 20.94 1.46 11.38
N GLY A 226 20.58 0.62 10.45
CA GLY A 226 19.22 0.40 9.98
C GLY A 226 19.19 0.03 8.50
N ALA A 227 18.22 -0.75 8.07
CA ALA A 227 18.06 -1.06 6.66
C ALA A 227 17.57 0.17 5.90
N ALA A 228 18.11 0.44 4.73
CA ALA A 228 17.58 1.44 3.85
C ALA A 228 16.24 0.98 3.23
N GLY A 229 15.35 1.92 2.99
CA GLY A 229 14.05 1.64 2.39
C GLY A 229 14.17 1.17 0.93
N VAL A 230 13.30 0.26 0.55
CA VAL A 230 13.19 -0.22 -0.83
C VAL A 230 12.40 0.79 -1.65
N GLY A 231 12.83 1.04 -2.89
CA GLY A 231 12.05 1.84 -3.84
C GLY A 231 10.75 1.13 -4.23
N GLY A 232 9.68 1.89 -4.41
CA GLY A 232 8.39 1.38 -4.83
C GLY A 232 8.42 0.85 -6.25
N ALA A 233 7.68 -0.22 -6.53
CA ALA A 233 7.52 -0.70 -7.89
C ALA A 233 6.76 0.32 -8.75
N GLY A 234 7.02 0.37 -10.04
CA GLY A 234 6.22 1.14 -10.99
C GLY A 234 4.82 0.53 -11.17
N GLY A 235 3.83 1.36 -11.41
CA GLY A 235 2.46 0.95 -11.63
C GLY A 235 2.24 0.20 -12.95
N PHE A 236 1.23 -0.66 -13.00
CA PHE A 236 0.83 -1.35 -14.22
C PHE A 236 0.10 -0.42 -15.17
N ALA A 237 0.41 -0.51 -16.48
CA ALA A 237 -0.42 0.09 -17.50
C ALA A 237 -1.54 -0.89 -17.92
N LEU A 238 -2.77 -0.40 -17.93
CA LEU A 238 -3.94 -1.17 -18.37
C LEU A 238 -4.10 -1.18 -19.89
N ALA A 239 -3.64 -0.12 -20.57
CA ALA A 239 -3.69 -0.05 -22.01
C ALA A 239 -2.47 -0.73 -22.65
N THR A 240 -2.67 -1.52 -23.69
CA THR A 240 -1.65 -2.26 -24.43
C THR A 240 -0.63 -1.36 -25.13
N THR A 241 -0.97 -0.09 -25.34
CA THR A 241 -0.10 0.93 -25.94
C THR A 241 0.53 1.87 -24.93
N ALA A 242 0.21 1.72 -23.61
CA ALA A 242 0.71 2.59 -22.57
C ALA A 242 1.94 1.99 -21.88
N SER A 243 2.79 2.88 -21.36
CA SER A 243 3.99 2.47 -20.62
C SER A 243 3.67 2.13 -19.17
N GLY A 244 4.27 1.09 -18.65
CA GLY A 244 4.36 0.85 -17.23
C GLY A 244 5.15 1.97 -16.54
N GLY A 245 4.86 2.23 -15.27
CA GLY A 245 5.56 3.25 -14.48
C GLY A 245 7.01 2.84 -14.20
N ALA A 246 7.89 3.79 -14.01
CA ALA A 246 9.25 3.53 -13.53
C ALA A 246 9.23 3.08 -12.06
N GLY A 247 10.13 2.20 -11.66
CA GLY A 247 10.40 1.89 -10.26
C GLY A 247 11.11 3.06 -9.56
N GLY A 248 10.84 3.26 -8.27
CA GLY A 248 11.53 4.26 -7.45
C GLY A 248 12.94 3.82 -7.05
N ALA A 249 13.80 4.76 -6.70
CA ALA A 249 15.14 4.45 -6.21
C ALA A 249 15.12 3.85 -4.81
N GLY A 250 16.09 3.02 -4.47
CA GLY A 250 16.34 2.58 -3.09
C GLY A 250 16.92 3.72 -2.25
N GLY A 251 16.62 3.75 -0.94
CA GLY A 251 17.17 4.72 -0.01
C GLY A 251 18.66 4.52 0.26
N ALA A 252 19.35 5.54 0.75
CA ALA A 252 20.75 5.41 1.15
C ALA A 252 20.90 4.64 2.46
N GLY A 253 21.94 3.83 2.58
CA GLY A 253 22.35 3.16 3.81
C GLY A 253 22.98 4.13 4.81
N GLY A 254 22.95 3.75 6.09
CA GLY A 254 23.71 4.41 7.16
C GLY A 254 25.18 4.01 7.13
N MET A 255 25.96 4.46 8.12
CA MET A 255 27.42 4.27 8.15
C MET A 255 27.84 2.81 7.99
N PHE A 256 27.12 1.88 8.61
CA PHE A 256 27.44 0.44 8.64
C PHE A 256 26.42 -0.43 7.86
N THR A 257 25.64 0.15 6.99
CA THR A 257 24.54 -0.56 6.33
C THR A 257 24.51 -0.33 4.83
N ASP A 258 23.94 -1.32 4.13
CA ASP A 258 23.82 -1.30 2.69
C ASP A 258 22.72 -0.33 2.23
N GLY A 259 22.85 0.14 0.99
CA GLY A 259 21.80 0.90 0.32
C GLY A 259 20.59 0.02 0.00
N GLY A 260 19.42 0.63 -0.07
CA GLY A 260 18.15 -0.02 -0.41
C GLY A 260 18.10 -0.47 -1.87
N VAL A 261 17.31 -1.49 -2.12
CA VAL A 261 17.06 -2.00 -3.48
C VAL A 261 16.14 -1.03 -4.24
N GLY A 262 16.42 -0.78 -5.51
CA GLY A 262 15.52 -0.04 -6.39
C GLY A 262 14.25 -0.83 -6.72
N GLY A 263 13.14 -0.14 -6.88
CA GLY A 263 11.85 -0.73 -7.26
C GLY A 263 11.86 -1.29 -8.67
N VAL A 264 11.10 -2.35 -8.91
CA VAL A 264 10.93 -2.92 -10.27
C VAL A 264 10.07 -1.99 -11.13
N GLY A 265 10.34 -1.95 -12.44
CA GLY A 265 9.48 -1.24 -13.39
C GLY A 265 8.12 -1.92 -13.55
N GLY A 266 7.08 -1.14 -13.80
CA GLY A 266 5.73 -1.62 -14.03
C GLY A 266 5.58 -2.32 -15.38
N LYS A 267 4.63 -3.26 -15.47
CA LYS A 267 4.24 -3.91 -16.72
C LYS A 267 3.36 -2.97 -17.56
N GLY A 268 3.47 -3.09 -18.88
CA GLY A 268 2.64 -2.29 -19.80
C GLY A 268 2.87 -2.72 -21.25
N GLY A 269 2.27 -2.02 -22.20
CA GLY A 269 2.61 -2.16 -23.63
C GLY A 269 4.10 -1.89 -23.86
N PHE A 270 4.64 -0.94 -23.11
CA PHE A 270 6.07 -0.75 -22.93
C PHE A 270 6.38 -0.92 -21.43
N GLY A 271 7.36 -1.76 -21.08
CA GLY A 271 7.77 -1.95 -19.69
C GLY A 271 8.38 -0.68 -19.11
N GLY A 272 8.09 -0.39 -17.84
CA GLY A 272 8.72 0.72 -17.12
C GLY A 272 10.19 0.43 -16.78
N ALA A 273 11.00 1.47 -16.62
CA ALA A 273 12.38 1.31 -16.15
C ALA A 273 12.42 0.83 -14.69
N GLY A 274 13.41 0.00 -14.34
CA GLY A 274 13.70 -0.30 -12.93
C GLY A 274 14.32 0.90 -12.23
N GLY A 275 14.09 1.03 -10.93
CA GLY A 275 14.67 2.08 -10.09
C GLY A 275 16.15 1.81 -9.80
N ALA A 276 16.91 2.87 -9.54
CA ALA A 276 18.31 2.75 -9.11
C ALA A 276 18.41 2.14 -7.70
N GLY A 277 19.48 1.40 -7.43
CA GLY A 277 19.84 1.03 -6.08
C GLY A 277 20.33 2.24 -5.29
N GLY A 278 20.10 2.23 -3.99
CA GLY A 278 20.58 3.27 -3.08
C GLY A 278 22.08 3.20 -2.82
N ASN A 279 22.68 4.29 -2.39
CA ASN A 279 24.09 4.30 -1.99
C ASN A 279 24.29 3.52 -0.69
N GLY A 280 25.37 2.74 -0.59
CA GLY A 280 25.80 2.17 0.67
C GLY A 280 26.44 3.22 1.56
N GLY A 281 26.52 2.92 2.85
CA GLY A 281 27.28 3.71 3.83
C GLY A 281 28.77 3.51 3.71
N LEU A 282 29.54 4.06 4.69
CA LEU A 282 31.00 3.99 4.68
C LEU A 282 31.53 2.55 4.69
N PHE A 283 30.84 1.65 5.39
CA PHE A 283 31.18 0.22 5.47
C PHE A 283 30.09 -0.69 4.86
N GLY A 284 29.14 -0.11 4.15
CA GLY A 284 28.04 -0.82 3.46
C GLY A 284 28.20 -0.85 1.95
N ALA A 285 27.63 -1.86 1.31
CA ALA A 285 27.52 -1.95 -0.15
C ALA A 285 26.38 -1.07 -0.68
N GLY A 286 26.49 -0.62 -1.92
CA GLY A 286 25.36 -0.03 -2.64
C GLY A 286 24.25 -1.05 -2.86
N GLY A 287 23.01 -0.60 -2.84
CA GLY A 287 21.85 -1.42 -3.17
C GLY A 287 21.79 -1.81 -4.64
N THR A 288 21.13 -2.91 -4.94
CA THR A 288 20.92 -3.34 -6.33
C THR A 288 19.82 -2.52 -7.00
N GLY A 289 19.99 -2.23 -8.29
CA GLY A 289 18.92 -1.64 -9.09
C GLY A 289 17.75 -2.61 -9.29
N GLY A 290 16.55 -2.07 -9.43
CA GLY A 290 15.36 -2.84 -9.75
C GLY A 290 15.37 -3.35 -11.19
N ALA A 291 14.72 -4.48 -11.44
CA ALA A 291 14.52 -4.97 -12.80
C ALA A 291 13.57 -4.06 -13.59
N GLY A 292 13.78 -3.96 -14.91
CA GLY A 292 12.82 -3.33 -15.80
C GLY A 292 11.50 -4.11 -15.85
N GLY A 293 10.41 -3.41 -16.12
CA GLY A 293 9.10 -4.00 -16.30
C GLY A 293 9.01 -4.85 -17.57
N THR A 294 8.14 -5.85 -17.53
CA THR A 294 7.90 -6.71 -18.72
C THR A 294 6.91 -6.07 -19.67
N ILE A 295 7.11 -6.29 -20.97
CA ILE A 295 6.13 -5.94 -22.00
C ILE A 295 4.96 -6.92 -21.89
N GLY A 296 3.74 -6.40 -21.79
CA GLY A 296 2.53 -7.22 -21.86
C GLY A 296 2.44 -7.84 -23.25
N ALA A 297 2.15 -9.16 -23.33
CA ALA A 297 1.87 -9.80 -24.60
C ALA A 297 0.66 -9.11 -25.22
N GLY A 298 0.89 -8.31 -26.27
CA GLY A 298 -0.21 -7.81 -27.09
C GLY A 298 -1.00 -9.01 -27.61
N VAL A 299 -2.32 -8.98 -27.42
CA VAL A 299 -3.19 -9.91 -28.12
C VAL A 299 -3.03 -9.56 -29.59
N ALA A 300 -2.42 -10.47 -30.36
CA ALA A 300 -2.32 -10.36 -31.82
C ALA A 300 -3.69 -10.47 -32.44
#